data_eb4e771607721e5c826ded2669fd6d90
#
_entry.id   eb4e771607721e5c826ded2669fd6d90
#
_cell.length_a   1.000
_cell.length_b   1.000
_cell.length_c   1.000
_cell.angle_alpha   90.00
_cell.angle_beta   90.00
_cell.angle_gamma   90.00
#
_symmetry.space_group_name_H-M   'P 1'
#
loop_
_entity.id
_entity.type
_entity.pdbx_description
1 polymer ?
#
loop_
_entity_poly.entity_id
_entity_poly.type
_entity_poly.pdbx_seq_one_letter_code
_entity_poly.pdbx_strand_id
1 'polypeptide(L)'
;MLQITGVHIYHKGLNSAVAEAVQLLSRSPHSHCISATGAHGLVEAQKDLAFKKILQQFYWNLPDGMPLVWLGKAKGFSQMTRCYGPDFFAALLTETAHLQEVKHFFCGGKAGVADPLQKQVAVRFTNTNVVGTYCPSFNGMKEQDWQQLVAAISAAGATVVWIGLSTPKQERFAIELAKRVSVHLIITVGAAFDFHTGLQPQAPHFMQRAGLEWFFRLCTEPNRLWKRYLEIVPKFVFYGMQDLLRSVLKKNA
;
A
#
# COMPACT_ATOMS: atom_id res chain seq x y z
N MET A 1 -13.68 -8.06 -13.28
CA MET A 1 -12.88 -7.43 -12.19
C MET A 1 -12.49 -8.50 -11.18
N LEU A 2 -11.20 -8.62 -10.81
CA LEU A 2 -10.75 -9.63 -9.86
C LEU A 2 -11.22 -9.30 -8.44
N GLN A 3 -11.83 -10.27 -7.78
CA GLN A 3 -12.09 -10.23 -6.35
C GLN A 3 -11.37 -11.40 -5.65
N ILE A 4 -10.72 -11.12 -4.53
CA ILE A 4 -10.16 -12.12 -3.63
C ILE A 4 -10.79 -11.90 -2.26
N THR A 5 -11.47 -12.91 -1.75
CA THR A 5 -12.22 -12.90 -0.47
C THR A 5 -13.19 -11.72 -0.31
N GLY A 6 -13.75 -11.24 -1.46
CA GLY A 6 -14.71 -10.13 -1.51
C GLY A 6 -14.08 -8.74 -1.50
N VAL A 7 -12.76 -8.62 -1.70
CA VAL A 7 -12.05 -7.35 -1.90
C VAL A 7 -11.59 -7.27 -3.36
N HIS A 8 -11.78 -6.12 -4.01
CA HIS A 8 -11.30 -5.88 -5.37
C HIS A 8 -9.78 -5.75 -5.37
N ILE A 9 -9.10 -6.53 -6.23
CA ILE A 9 -7.64 -6.55 -6.34
C ILE A 9 -7.23 -6.13 -7.75
N TYR A 10 -6.28 -5.22 -7.84
CA TYR A 10 -5.67 -4.82 -9.09
C TYR A 10 -4.87 -5.98 -9.71
N HIS A 11 -4.94 -6.18 -11.03
CA HIS A 11 -4.41 -7.40 -11.66
C HIS A 11 -3.53 -7.18 -12.90
N LYS A 12 -3.26 -5.92 -13.28
CA LYS A 12 -2.51 -5.62 -14.51
C LYS A 12 -0.99 -5.52 -14.33
N GLY A 13 -0.49 -5.64 -13.09
CA GLY A 13 0.93 -5.58 -12.77
C GLY A 13 1.48 -4.17 -12.50
N LEU A 14 2.76 -4.11 -12.07
CA LEU A 14 3.39 -2.89 -11.55
C LEU A 14 3.46 -1.77 -12.59
N ASN A 15 3.98 -2.06 -13.79
CA ASN A 15 4.15 -1.01 -14.82
C ASN A 15 2.83 -0.37 -15.22
N SER A 16 1.77 -1.18 -15.38
CA SER A 16 0.44 -0.67 -15.66
C SER A 16 -0.12 0.16 -14.51
N ALA A 17 0.11 -0.28 -13.25
CA ALA A 17 -0.33 0.47 -12.08
C ALA A 17 0.33 1.85 -12.00
N VAL A 18 1.63 1.94 -12.30
CA VAL A 18 2.37 3.21 -12.35
C VAL A 18 1.85 4.11 -13.47
N ALA A 19 1.75 3.59 -14.69
CA ALA A 19 1.26 4.36 -15.84
C ALA A 19 -0.18 4.89 -15.62
N GLU A 20 -1.07 4.05 -15.09
CA GLU A 20 -2.43 4.45 -14.76
C GLU A 20 -2.49 5.46 -13.61
N ALA A 21 -1.59 5.34 -12.61
CA ALA A 21 -1.47 6.32 -11.53
C ALA A 21 -1.02 7.69 -12.06
N VAL A 22 -0.05 7.73 -12.97
CA VAL A 22 0.38 8.98 -13.64
C VAL A 22 -0.77 9.61 -14.42
N GLN A 23 -1.57 8.80 -15.12
CA GLN A 23 -2.78 9.31 -15.80
C GLN A 23 -3.83 9.90 -14.85
N LEU A 24 -3.92 9.39 -13.61
CA LEU A 24 -4.82 9.97 -12.62
C LEU A 24 -4.32 11.36 -12.14
N LEU A 25 -3.02 11.61 -12.15
CA LEU A 25 -2.43 12.90 -11.76
C LEU A 25 -2.75 14.02 -12.76
N SER A 26 -3.06 13.71 -14.01
CA SER A 26 -3.47 14.70 -15.02
C SER A 26 -4.97 15.04 -14.99
N ARG A 27 -5.74 14.39 -14.12
CA ARG A 27 -7.19 14.64 -13.95
C ARG A 27 -7.46 15.61 -12.80
N SER A 28 -8.72 16.00 -12.63
CA SER A 28 -9.13 16.77 -11.44
C SER A 28 -8.88 15.98 -10.16
N PRO A 29 -8.46 16.62 -9.06
CA PRO A 29 -8.21 15.96 -7.78
C PRO A 29 -9.47 15.26 -7.25
N HIS A 30 -9.33 13.99 -6.89
CA HIS A 30 -10.44 13.16 -6.39
C HIS A 30 -10.06 12.29 -5.19
N SER A 31 -8.88 12.52 -4.61
CA SER A 31 -8.33 11.77 -3.47
C SER A 31 -8.44 10.25 -3.64
N HIS A 32 -8.04 9.73 -4.84
CA HIS A 32 -8.07 8.30 -5.11
C HIS A 32 -7.17 7.54 -4.12
N CYS A 33 -7.77 6.70 -3.29
CA CYS A 33 -7.02 5.88 -2.33
C CYS A 33 -6.49 4.61 -3.00
N ILE A 34 -5.19 4.33 -2.86
CA ILE A 34 -4.52 3.12 -3.35
C ILE A 34 -3.85 2.43 -2.17
N SER A 35 -4.09 1.13 -1.98
CA SER A 35 -3.47 0.36 -0.90
C SER A 35 -2.58 -0.75 -1.47
N ALA A 36 -1.36 -0.87 -0.96
CA ALA A 36 -0.55 -2.07 -1.12
C ALA A 36 -1.07 -3.14 -0.14
N THR A 37 -1.98 -3.98 -0.63
CA THR A 37 -2.74 -4.94 0.19
C THR A 37 -2.16 -6.33 0.06
N GLY A 38 -1.64 -6.88 1.17
CA GLY A 38 -1.13 -8.25 1.26
C GLY A 38 -2.13 -9.22 1.92
N ALA A 39 -1.68 -10.47 2.11
CA ALA A 39 -2.46 -11.51 2.78
C ALA A 39 -2.96 -11.08 4.18
N HIS A 40 -2.15 -10.31 4.91
CA HIS A 40 -2.54 -9.75 6.21
C HIS A 40 -3.81 -8.90 6.10
N GLY A 41 -3.83 -7.94 5.19
CA GLY A 41 -4.99 -7.07 5.00
C GLY A 41 -6.26 -7.85 4.65
N LEU A 42 -6.15 -8.87 3.78
CA LEU A 42 -7.30 -9.70 3.43
C LEU A 42 -7.80 -10.56 4.60
N VAL A 43 -6.90 -11.11 5.43
CA VAL A 43 -7.29 -11.86 6.65
C VAL A 43 -7.97 -10.94 7.66
N GLU A 44 -7.43 -9.74 7.90
CA GLU A 44 -8.06 -8.75 8.77
C GLU A 44 -9.45 -8.35 8.26
N ALA A 45 -9.62 -8.21 6.94
CA ALA A 45 -10.93 -7.93 6.32
C ALA A 45 -11.96 -9.04 6.50
N GLN A 46 -11.54 -10.30 6.71
CA GLN A 46 -12.47 -11.39 7.05
C GLN A 46 -12.86 -11.40 8.53
N LYS A 47 -12.01 -10.87 9.41
CA LYS A 47 -12.30 -10.77 10.85
C LYS A 47 -13.13 -9.52 11.18
N ASP A 48 -12.93 -8.43 10.43
CA ASP A 48 -13.53 -7.13 10.66
C ASP A 48 -14.25 -6.64 9.41
N LEU A 49 -15.58 -6.76 9.41
CA LEU A 49 -16.43 -6.33 8.29
C LEU A 49 -16.36 -4.81 8.05
N ALA A 50 -16.13 -4.01 9.10
CA ALA A 50 -15.94 -2.57 8.93
C ALA A 50 -14.65 -2.28 8.19
N PHE A 51 -13.56 -2.99 8.50
CA PHE A 51 -12.31 -2.90 7.76
C PHE A 51 -12.45 -3.40 6.30
N LYS A 52 -13.21 -4.48 6.09
CA LYS A 52 -13.52 -4.94 4.74
C LYS A 52 -14.19 -3.86 3.89
N LYS A 53 -15.18 -3.17 4.45
CA LYS A 53 -15.85 -2.04 3.79
C LYS A 53 -14.88 -0.89 3.49
N ILE A 54 -13.88 -0.68 4.35
CA ILE A 54 -12.82 0.30 4.09
C ILE A 54 -11.99 -0.11 2.87
N LEU A 55 -11.48 -1.35 2.79
CA LEU A 55 -10.73 -1.83 1.62
C LEU A 55 -11.56 -1.79 0.33
N GLN A 56 -12.87 -1.96 0.41
CA GLN A 56 -13.77 -1.86 -0.75
C GLN A 56 -13.96 -0.43 -1.25
N GLN A 57 -13.64 0.60 -0.45
CA GLN A 57 -13.66 2.01 -0.86
C GLN A 57 -12.38 2.43 -1.59
N PHE A 58 -11.30 1.63 -1.53
CA PHE A 58 -10.07 1.95 -2.23
C PHE A 58 -10.28 1.85 -3.73
N TYR A 59 -9.72 2.81 -4.45
CA TYR A 59 -9.72 2.82 -5.92
C TYR A 59 -8.97 1.60 -6.46
N TRP A 60 -7.81 1.28 -5.87
CA TRP A 60 -7.11 0.03 -6.09
C TRP A 60 -6.57 -0.57 -4.78
N ASN A 61 -6.67 -1.90 -4.68
CA ASN A 61 -5.89 -2.70 -3.76
C ASN A 61 -4.83 -3.44 -4.58
N LEU A 62 -3.58 -2.98 -4.52
CA LEU A 62 -2.46 -3.58 -5.24
C LEU A 62 -2.06 -4.90 -4.57
N PRO A 63 -1.77 -5.98 -5.33
CA PRO A 63 -1.36 -7.27 -4.78
C PRO A 63 0.08 -7.18 -4.24
N ASP A 64 0.22 -6.87 -2.95
CA ASP A 64 1.50 -6.61 -2.29
C ASP A 64 2.36 -7.87 -2.09
N GLY A 65 1.80 -9.07 -2.22
CA GLY A 65 2.52 -10.32 -2.00
C GLY A 65 2.16 -11.43 -2.98
N MET A 66 3.09 -12.36 -3.17
CA MET A 66 2.91 -13.52 -4.07
C MET A 66 1.68 -14.36 -3.78
N PRO A 67 1.23 -14.58 -2.51
CA PRO A 67 0.00 -15.34 -2.25
C PRO A 67 -1.25 -14.78 -2.97
N LEU A 68 -1.38 -13.45 -3.08
CA LEU A 68 -2.48 -12.85 -3.83
C LEU A 68 -2.35 -13.09 -5.33
N VAL A 69 -1.12 -13.04 -5.84
CA VAL A 69 -0.83 -13.31 -7.26
C VAL A 69 -1.19 -14.75 -7.61
N TRP A 70 -0.83 -15.72 -6.76
CA TRP A 70 -1.17 -17.13 -6.97
C TRP A 70 -2.69 -17.35 -7.00
N LEU A 71 -3.43 -16.76 -6.06
CA LEU A 71 -4.89 -16.82 -6.05
C LEU A 71 -5.51 -16.15 -7.28
N GLY A 72 -4.98 -14.98 -7.69
CA GLY A 72 -5.45 -14.29 -8.88
C GLY A 72 -5.24 -15.13 -10.16
N LYS A 73 -4.06 -15.75 -10.31
CA LYS A 73 -3.78 -16.64 -11.43
C LYS A 73 -4.69 -17.88 -11.42
N ALA A 74 -4.92 -18.50 -10.25
CA ALA A 74 -5.83 -19.63 -10.11
C ALA A 74 -7.29 -19.24 -10.47
N LYS A 75 -7.67 -17.96 -10.31
CA LYS A 75 -8.99 -17.43 -10.73
C LYS A 75 -9.04 -17.03 -12.22
N GLY A 76 -7.98 -17.27 -12.99
CA GLY A 76 -7.93 -17.03 -14.44
C GLY A 76 -7.24 -15.72 -14.87
N PHE A 77 -6.67 -14.95 -13.94
CA PHE A 77 -5.91 -13.74 -14.24
C PHE A 77 -4.41 -14.08 -14.44
N SER A 78 -4.09 -14.81 -15.50
CA SER A 78 -2.77 -15.39 -15.76
C SER A 78 -1.64 -14.36 -15.80
N GLN A 79 -1.92 -13.14 -16.31
CA GLN A 79 -0.96 -12.05 -16.43
C GLN A 79 -0.73 -11.27 -15.13
N MET A 80 -1.44 -11.64 -14.04
CA MET A 80 -1.28 -10.95 -12.78
C MET A 80 0.15 -11.08 -12.24
N THR A 81 0.75 -9.96 -11.88
CA THR A 81 2.06 -9.89 -11.24
C THR A 81 1.97 -9.12 -9.93
N ARG A 82 2.99 -9.26 -9.11
CA ARG A 82 3.07 -8.57 -7.83
C ARG A 82 3.23 -7.06 -8.04
N CYS A 83 2.45 -6.28 -7.30
CA CYS A 83 2.63 -4.84 -7.12
C CYS A 83 3.01 -4.58 -5.66
N TYR A 84 4.28 -4.77 -5.34
CA TYR A 84 4.82 -4.61 -3.99
C TYR A 84 4.86 -3.13 -3.61
N GLY A 85 4.43 -2.78 -2.39
CA GLY A 85 4.36 -1.40 -1.94
C GLY A 85 5.66 -0.61 -2.13
N PRO A 86 6.82 -1.09 -1.67
CA PRO A 86 8.11 -0.45 -1.91
C PRO A 86 8.50 -0.30 -3.38
N ASP A 87 8.19 -1.29 -4.22
CA ASP A 87 8.48 -1.22 -5.66
C ASP A 87 7.58 -0.20 -6.36
N PHE A 88 6.28 -0.15 -5.98
CA PHE A 88 5.34 0.86 -6.49
C PHE A 88 5.73 2.27 -6.05
N PHE A 89 6.17 2.43 -4.80
CA PHE A 89 6.70 3.69 -4.27
C PHE A 89 7.89 4.18 -5.10
N ALA A 90 8.90 3.32 -5.28
CA ALA A 90 10.10 3.65 -6.04
C ALA A 90 9.77 3.98 -7.51
N ALA A 91 8.97 3.15 -8.17
CA ALA A 91 8.63 3.33 -9.58
C ALA A 91 7.83 4.60 -9.84
N LEU A 92 6.81 4.91 -9.01
CA LEU A 92 6.03 6.13 -9.18
C LEU A 92 6.84 7.39 -8.88
N LEU A 93 7.72 7.38 -7.87
CA LEU A 93 8.63 8.50 -7.61
C LEU A 93 9.62 8.73 -8.77
N THR A 94 10.15 7.66 -9.35
CA THR A 94 11.06 7.77 -10.51
C THR A 94 10.31 8.33 -11.73
N GLU A 95 9.13 7.80 -12.03
CA GLU A 95 8.32 8.21 -13.19
C GLU A 95 7.86 9.67 -13.09
N THR A 96 7.62 10.16 -11.88
CA THR A 96 7.14 11.54 -11.66
C THR A 96 8.27 12.54 -11.35
N ALA A 97 9.53 12.12 -11.36
CA ALA A 97 10.65 13.00 -11.00
C ALA A 97 10.78 14.25 -11.89
N HIS A 98 10.40 14.14 -13.17
CA HIS A 98 10.46 15.24 -14.14
C HIS A 98 9.16 16.06 -14.20
N LEU A 99 8.11 15.67 -13.47
CA LEU A 99 6.80 16.35 -13.46
C LEU A 99 6.74 17.32 -12.28
N GLN A 100 7.04 18.60 -12.53
CA GLN A 100 7.13 19.63 -11.49
C GLN A 100 5.79 19.91 -10.78
N GLU A 101 4.67 19.63 -11.45
CA GLU A 101 3.32 19.74 -10.92
C GLU A 101 2.99 18.60 -9.96
N VAL A 102 3.74 17.48 -9.98
CA VAL A 102 3.53 16.34 -9.10
C VAL A 102 4.34 16.50 -7.83
N LYS A 103 3.65 16.83 -6.74
CA LYS A 103 4.24 17.13 -5.44
C LYS A 103 3.90 16.02 -4.43
N HIS A 104 4.92 15.38 -3.89
CA HIS A 104 4.79 14.28 -2.94
C HIS A 104 4.85 14.76 -1.50
N PHE A 105 3.96 14.21 -0.64
CA PHE A 105 3.95 14.45 0.80
C PHE A 105 4.04 13.11 1.54
N PHE A 106 4.95 13.00 2.51
CA PHE A 106 5.15 11.77 3.26
C PHE A 106 4.47 11.84 4.63
N CYS A 107 3.56 10.91 4.90
CA CYS A 107 2.81 10.84 6.14
C CYS A 107 3.04 9.49 6.81
N GLY A 108 3.65 9.46 7.99
CA GLY A 108 3.90 8.22 8.73
C GLY A 108 5.38 7.95 8.97
N GLY A 109 5.69 6.68 9.20
CA GLY A 109 7.00 6.28 9.70
C GLY A 109 7.13 6.52 11.21
N LYS A 110 8.25 6.10 11.80
CA LYS A 110 8.63 6.51 13.15
C LYS A 110 9.07 7.98 13.13
N ALA A 111 9.03 8.64 14.28
CA ALA A 111 9.59 9.99 14.41
C ALA A 111 11.04 10.02 13.89
N GLY A 112 11.33 10.99 13.01
CA GLY A 112 12.66 11.14 12.40
C GLY A 112 12.93 10.25 11.16
N VAL A 113 11.96 9.47 10.66
CA VAL A 113 12.12 8.63 9.44
C VAL A 113 11.82 9.42 8.17
N ALA A 114 10.87 10.34 8.22
CA ALA A 114 10.38 11.02 7.02
C ALA A 114 11.42 11.96 6.40
N ASP A 115 12.21 12.69 7.20
CA ASP A 115 13.24 13.61 6.70
C ASP A 115 14.43 12.88 6.05
N PRO A 116 15.01 11.81 6.64
CA PRO A 116 15.98 10.96 5.94
C PRO A 116 15.42 10.37 4.66
N LEU A 117 14.13 9.95 4.66
CA LEU A 117 13.48 9.42 3.46
C LEU A 117 13.44 10.45 2.33
N GLN A 118 13.08 11.70 2.63
CA GLN A 118 13.07 12.78 1.64
C GLN A 118 14.45 12.94 0.96
N LYS A 119 15.54 12.95 1.75
CA LYS A 119 16.91 13.02 1.24
C LYS A 119 17.26 11.80 0.37
N GLN A 120 16.90 10.59 0.81
CA GLN A 120 17.14 9.36 0.05
C GLN A 120 16.37 9.34 -1.27
N VAL A 121 15.14 9.84 -1.29
CA VAL A 121 14.31 9.94 -2.50
C VAL A 121 14.95 10.88 -3.52
N ALA A 122 15.43 12.03 -3.10
CA ALA A 122 16.13 12.97 -3.99
C ALA A 122 17.38 12.34 -4.64
N VAL A 123 18.15 11.58 -3.86
CA VAL A 123 19.39 10.93 -4.36
C VAL A 123 19.10 9.70 -5.21
N ARG A 124 18.19 8.80 -4.77
CA ARG A 124 17.99 7.49 -5.42
C ARG A 124 17.06 7.54 -6.62
N PHE A 125 16.08 8.43 -6.60
CA PHE A 125 15.04 8.51 -7.63
C PHE A 125 15.10 9.84 -8.40
N THR A 126 16.11 10.68 -8.12
CA THR A 126 16.26 12.04 -8.72
C THR A 126 14.99 12.90 -8.59
N ASN A 127 14.14 12.57 -7.60
CA ASN A 127 12.88 13.27 -7.37
C ASN A 127 13.03 14.26 -6.20
N THR A 128 13.07 15.54 -6.53
CA THR A 128 13.17 16.63 -5.56
C THR A 128 11.81 17.23 -5.18
N ASN A 129 10.71 16.68 -5.72
CA ASN A 129 9.36 17.21 -5.53
C ASN A 129 8.68 16.68 -4.24
N VAL A 130 9.45 16.25 -3.23
CA VAL A 130 8.92 15.95 -1.90
C VAL A 130 8.79 17.25 -1.12
N VAL A 131 7.54 17.72 -0.98
CA VAL A 131 7.23 19.07 -0.48
C VAL A 131 6.92 19.14 1.00
N GLY A 132 6.83 18.00 1.69
CA GLY A 132 6.60 17.99 3.13
C GLY A 132 6.51 16.59 3.72
N THR A 133 6.60 16.56 5.04
CA THR A 133 6.55 15.36 5.86
C THR A 133 5.66 15.58 7.07
N TYR A 134 5.00 14.54 7.56
CA TYR A 134 4.21 14.56 8.80
C TYR A 134 4.26 13.20 9.50
N CYS A 135 4.52 13.20 10.78
CA CYS A 135 4.48 11.99 11.60
C CYS A 135 3.25 12.03 12.52
N PRO A 136 2.17 11.29 12.19
CA PRO A 136 0.97 11.30 13.02
C PRO A 136 1.20 10.61 14.37
N SER A 137 0.45 11.03 15.39
CA SER A 137 0.47 10.41 16.71
C SER A 137 0.03 8.95 16.64
N PHE A 138 0.83 8.04 17.22
CA PHE A 138 0.50 6.61 17.29
C PHE A 138 -0.67 6.29 18.23
N ASN A 139 -0.99 7.22 19.15
CA ASN A 139 -2.08 7.07 20.13
C ASN A 139 -3.45 7.49 19.59
N GLY A 140 -3.53 7.78 18.31
CA GLY A 140 -4.71 8.28 17.62
C GLY A 140 -4.62 9.77 17.33
N MET A 141 -5.32 10.18 16.29
CA MET A 141 -5.39 11.58 15.83
C MET A 141 -6.57 12.27 16.52
N LYS A 142 -6.32 13.39 17.21
CA LYS A 142 -7.35 14.30 17.65
C LYS A 142 -7.76 15.22 16.48
N GLU A 143 -8.88 15.93 16.61
CA GLU A 143 -9.33 16.82 15.54
C GLU A 143 -8.31 17.93 15.23
N GLN A 144 -7.60 18.43 16.23
CA GLN A 144 -6.51 19.39 16.04
C GLN A 144 -5.35 18.81 15.20
N ASP A 145 -4.99 17.53 15.41
CA ASP A 145 -3.93 16.87 14.64
C ASP A 145 -4.35 16.72 13.17
N TRP A 146 -5.63 16.40 12.93
CA TRP A 146 -6.21 16.34 11.58
C TRP A 146 -6.15 17.71 10.90
N GLN A 147 -6.55 18.79 11.60
CA GLN A 147 -6.50 20.14 11.08
C GLN A 147 -5.06 20.57 10.72
N GLN A 148 -4.08 20.25 11.57
CA GLN A 148 -2.67 20.52 11.30
C GLN A 148 -2.17 19.76 10.09
N LEU A 149 -2.48 18.46 9.96
CA LEU A 149 -2.10 17.65 8.82
C LEU A 149 -2.71 18.18 7.51
N VAL A 150 -4.01 18.47 7.51
CA VAL A 150 -4.72 19.03 6.35
C VAL A 150 -4.13 20.36 5.94
N ALA A 151 -3.88 21.25 6.90
CA ALA A 151 -3.24 22.54 6.65
C ALA A 151 -1.83 22.38 6.04
N ALA A 152 -1.03 21.45 6.57
CA ALA A 152 0.32 21.17 6.06
C ALA A 152 0.29 20.64 4.61
N ILE A 153 -0.59 19.68 4.30
CA ILE A 153 -0.77 19.13 2.95
C ILE A 153 -1.21 20.23 1.97
N SER A 154 -2.17 21.04 2.36
CA SER A 154 -2.71 22.12 1.52
C SER A 154 -1.68 23.22 1.29
N ALA A 155 -0.99 23.69 2.34
CA ALA A 155 0.06 24.72 2.23
C ALA A 155 1.24 24.26 1.36
N ALA A 156 1.59 22.96 1.41
CA ALA A 156 2.62 22.37 0.56
C ALA A 156 2.16 22.20 -0.91
N GLY A 157 0.86 22.34 -1.20
CA GLY A 157 0.30 22.08 -2.52
C GLY A 157 0.52 20.64 -2.97
N ALA A 158 0.46 19.68 -2.05
CA ALA A 158 0.72 18.28 -2.34
C ALA A 158 -0.35 17.68 -3.29
N THR A 159 0.09 16.88 -4.25
CA THR A 159 -0.78 16.16 -5.18
C THR A 159 -0.87 14.67 -4.86
N VAL A 160 0.18 14.12 -4.24
CA VAL A 160 0.28 12.72 -3.81
C VAL A 160 0.66 12.65 -2.34
N VAL A 161 -0.15 11.97 -1.54
CA VAL A 161 0.15 11.69 -0.12
C VAL A 161 0.48 10.21 0.04
N TRP A 162 1.68 9.92 0.54
CA TRP A 162 2.14 8.58 0.87
C TRP A 162 1.97 8.30 2.34
N ILE A 163 1.40 7.15 2.68
CA ILE A 163 1.16 6.74 4.07
C ILE A 163 2.01 5.51 4.40
N GLY A 164 3.00 5.70 5.29
CA GLY A 164 3.89 4.66 5.79
C GLY A 164 3.52 4.23 7.21
N LEU A 165 2.34 3.64 7.40
CA LEU A 165 1.90 3.07 8.66
C LEU A 165 1.67 1.55 8.50
N SER A 166 1.19 0.86 9.55
CA SER A 166 0.86 -0.57 9.48
C SER A 166 -0.62 -0.80 9.20
N THR A 167 -0.94 -1.86 8.44
CA THR A 167 -2.31 -2.40 8.32
C THR A 167 -2.82 -2.92 9.68
N PRO A 168 -4.09 -2.67 10.07
CA PRO A 168 -5.16 -1.99 9.34
C PRO A 168 -5.23 -0.47 9.57
N LYS A 169 -4.28 0.11 10.30
CA LYS A 169 -4.33 1.53 10.69
C LYS A 169 -4.18 2.46 9.50
N GLN A 170 -3.27 2.16 8.56
CA GLN A 170 -3.00 3.01 7.40
C GLN A 170 -4.21 3.13 6.47
N GLU A 171 -4.96 2.05 6.25
CA GLU A 171 -6.12 2.06 5.37
C GLU A 171 -7.26 2.88 5.96
N ARG A 172 -7.49 2.75 7.28
CA ARG A 172 -8.46 3.58 8.01
C ARG A 172 -8.07 5.05 7.95
N PHE A 173 -6.80 5.34 8.18
CA PHE A 173 -6.25 6.69 8.12
C PHE A 173 -6.38 7.29 6.72
N ALA A 174 -6.09 6.54 5.65
CA ALA A 174 -6.19 7.01 4.27
C ALA A 174 -7.62 7.42 3.89
N ILE A 175 -8.61 6.60 4.24
CA ILE A 175 -10.03 6.90 3.95
C ILE A 175 -10.51 8.11 4.75
N GLU A 176 -10.05 8.27 6.00
CA GLU A 176 -10.41 9.43 6.81
C GLU A 176 -9.74 10.71 6.28
N LEU A 177 -8.47 10.62 5.86
CA LEU A 177 -7.76 11.72 5.24
C LEU A 177 -8.42 12.15 3.92
N ALA A 178 -8.86 11.20 3.09
CA ALA A 178 -9.50 11.46 1.80
C ALA A 178 -10.78 12.30 1.91
N LYS A 179 -11.46 12.27 3.05
CA LYS A 179 -12.65 13.11 3.32
C LYS A 179 -12.29 14.56 3.64
N ARG A 180 -11.02 14.85 3.96
CA ARG A 180 -10.54 16.11 4.52
C ARG A 180 -9.64 16.89 3.60
N VAL A 181 -9.05 16.24 2.58
CA VAL A 181 -8.13 16.85 1.62
C VAL A 181 -8.58 16.65 0.18
N SER A 182 -8.20 17.56 -0.70
CA SER A 182 -8.40 17.43 -2.15
C SER A 182 -7.03 17.28 -2.82
N VAL A 183 -6.57 16.02 -2.90
CA VAL A 183 -5.34 15.62 -3.58
C VAL A 183 -5.67 14.62 -4.70
N HIS A 184 -4.73 14.28 -5.57
CA HIS A 184 -4.99 13.29 -6.62
C HIS A 184 -4.95 11.86 -6.06
N LEU A 185 -3.88 11.53 -5.31
CA LEU A 185 -3.63 10.18 -4.82
C LEU A 185 -3.31 10.18 -3.32
N ILE A 186 -3.87 9.21 -2.59
CA ILE A 186 -3.48 8.85 -1.22
C ILE A 186 -3.08 7.38 -1.25
N ILE A 187 -1.81 7.08 -0.98
CA ILE A 187 -1.24 5.77 -1.23
C ILE A 187 -0.68 5.17 0.06
N THR A 188 -1.18 4.02 0.48
CA THR A 188 -0.65 3.30 1.64
C THR A 188 0.37 2.26 1.20
N VAL A 189 1.59 2.34 1.73
CA VAL A 189 2.74 1.51 1.31
C VAL A 189 3.41 0.75 2.44
N GLY A 190 2.87 0.83 3.65
CA GLY A 190 3.38 0.10 4.81
C GLY A 190 4.85 0.40 5.11
N ALA A 191 5.67 -0.66 5.14
CA ALA A 191 7.08 -0.57 5.50
C ALA A 191 8.00 0.00 4.40
N ALA A 192 7.46 0.53 3.30
CA ALA A 192 8.28 1.09 2.23
C ALA A 192 9.24 2.19 2.74
N PHE A 193 8.79 3.01 3.69
CA PHE A 193 9.61 4.04 4.30
C PHE A 193 10.83 3.46 5.02
N ASP A 194 10.65 2.39 5.80
CA ASP A 194 11.72 1.71 6.52
C ASP A 194 12.73 1.06 5.56
N PHE A 195 12.25 0.48 4.44
CA PHE A 195 13.12 -0.13 3.43
C PHE A 195 13.94 0.90 2.67
N HIS A 196 13.32 2.00 2.25
CA HIS A 196 14.02 3.04 1.47
C HIS A 196 14.94 3.92 2.30
N THR A 197 14.77 3.99 3.62
CA THR A 197 15.72 4.62 4.54
C THR A 197 16.83 3.68 5.01
N GLY A 198 16.77 2.39 4.65
CA GLY A 198 17.74 1.39 5.11
C GLY A 198 17.58 0.95 6.56
N LEU A 199 16.51 1.36 7.24
CA LEU A 199 16.21 0.95 8.62
C LEU A 199 15.82 -0.53 8.71
N GLN A 200 15.33 -1.10 7.62
CA GLN A 200 15.05 -2.53 7.52
C GLN A 200 15.67 -3.10 6.24
N PRO A 201 16.26 -4.30 6.31
CA PRO A 201 16.74 -4.98 5.12
C PRO A 201 15.55 -5.52 4.33
N GLN A 202 15.63 -5.40 3.00
CA GLN A 202 14.67 -6.01 2.08
C GLN A 202 15.17 -7.42 1.70
N ALA A 203 14.23 -8.36 1.53
CA ALA A 203 14.59 -9.70 1.09
C ALA A 203 15.30 -9.68 -0.29
N PRO A 204 16.28 -10.55 -0.53
CA PRO A 204 16.88 -10.69 -1.85
C PRO A 204 15.84 -10.97 -2.94
N HIS A 205 16.07 -10.50 -4.16
CA HIS A 205 15.12 -10.60 -5.27
C HIS A 205 14.64 -12.04 -5.57
N PHE A 206 15.53 -13.04 -5.44
CA PHE A 206 15.13 -14.43 -5.64
C PHE A 206 14.13 -14.91 -4.60
N MET A 207 14.27 -14.51 -3.32
CA MET A 207 13.31 -14.83 -2.27
C MET A 207 11.98 -14.11 -2.49
N GLN A 208 12.02 -12.85 -2.93
CA GLN A 208 10.82 -12.10 -3.27
C GLN A 208 10.03 -12.78 -4.38
N ARG A 209 10.70 -13.23 -5.47
CA ARG A 209 10.07 -13.93 -6.59
C ARG A 209 9.51 -15.30 -6.20
N ALA A 210 10.20 -16.01 -5.30
CA ALA A 210 9.74 -17.28 -4.74
C ALA A 210 8.59 -17.13 -3.71
N GLY A 211 8.20 -15.90 -3.35
CA GLY A 211 7.18 -15.65 -2.32
C GLY A 211 7.67 -15.91 -0.90
N LEU A 212 8.99 -15.95 -0.68
CA LEU A 212 9.65 -16.21 0.62
C LEU A 212 10.02 -14.93 1.38
N GLU A 213 9.54 -13.79 0.96
CA GLU A 213 9.79 -12.52 1.66
C GLU A 213 9.31 -12.55 3.12
N TRP A 214 8.14 -13.14 3.36
CA TRP A 214 7.61 -13.30 4.71
C TRP A 214 8.55 -14.13 5.61
N PHE A 215 9.22 -15.15 5.06
CA PHE A 215 10.18 -15.97 5.79
C PHE A 215 11.45 -15.18 6.11
N PHE A 216 11.98 -14.43 5.15
CA PHE A 216 13.11 -13.53 5.39
C PHE A 216 12.79 -12.54 6.50
N ARG A 217 11.61 -11.90 6.45
CA ARG A 217 11.17 -10.97 7.48
C ARG A 217 10.96 -11.65 8.83
N LEU A 218 10.52 -12.90 8.85
CA LEU A 218 10.43 -13.67 10.09
C LEU A 218 11.82 -13.90 10.71
N CYS A 219 12.83 -14.19 9.90
CA CYS A 219 14.21 -14.37 10.36
C CYS A 219 14.83 -13.05 10.87
N THR A 220 14.51 -11.92 10.25
CA THR A 220 15.05 -10.61 10.65
C THR A 220 14.31 -9.97 11.82
N GLU A 221 13.01 -10.25 11.99
CA GLU A 221 12.18 -9.68 13.05
C GLU A 221 11.31 -10.76 13.75
N PRO A 222 11.91 -11.84 14.31
CA PRO A 222 11.15 -12.98 14.80
C PRO A 222 10.16 -12.60 15.90
N ASN A 223 10.60 -11.84 16.91
CA ASN A 223 9.79 -11.46 18.07
C ASN A 223 8.52 -10.68 17.70
N ARG A 224 8.57 -9.91 16.63
CA ARG A 224 7.45 -9.09 16.15
C ARG A 224 6.51 -9.88 15.23
N LEU A 225 7.04 -10.82 14.44
CA LEU A 225 6.31 -11.38 13.29
C LEU A 225 5.81 -12.81 13.48
N TRP A 226 6.40 -13.63 14.37
CA TRP A 226 6.05 -15.04 14.49
C TRP A 226 4.58 -15.28 14.84
N LYS A 227 4.05 -14.58 15.87
CA LYS A 227 2.63 -14.69 16.24
C LYS A 227 1.71 -14.31 15.09
N ARG A 228 2.04 -13.22 14.39
CA ARG A 228 1.30 -12.75 13.24
C ARG A 228 1.26 -13.79 12.13
N TYR A 229 2.39 -14.37 11.76
CA TYR A 229 2.43 -15.33 10.65
C TYR A 229 1.79 -16.67 10.99
N LEU A 230 1.94 -17.16 12.23
CA LEU A 230 1.21 -18.34 12.69
C LEU A 230 -0.32 -18.18 12.61
N GLU A 231 -0.81 -16.97 12.78
CA GLU A 231 -2.23 -16.69 12.66
C GLU A 231 -2.66 -16.46 11.21
N ILE A 232 -1.92 -15.61 10.47
CA ILE A 232 -2.33 -15.13 9.16
C ILE A 232 -2.19 -16.20 8.08
N VAL A 233 -1.09 -16.96 8.06
CA VAL A 233 -0.82 -17.90 6.97
C VAL A 233 -1.89 -18.99 6.88
N PRO A 234 -2.26 -19.70 7.96
CA PRO A 234 -3.35 -20.70 7.89
C PRO A 234 -4.70 -20.10 7.51
N LYS A 235 -5.03 -18.93 8.08
CA LYS A 235 -6.31 -18.26 7.77
C LYS A 235 -6.36 -17.79 6.33
N PHE A 236 -5.28 -17.26 5.78
CA PHE A 236 -5.22 -16.84 4.39
C PHE A 236 -5.41 -18.04 3.44
N VAL A 237 -4.74 -19.16 3.70
CA VAL A 237 -4.91 -20.39 2.92
C VAL A 237 -6.37 -20.84 2.98
N PHE A 238 -6.96 -20.90 4.16
CA PHE A 238 -8.35 -21.33 4.35
C PHE A 238 -9.33 -20.43 3.59
N TYR A 239 -9.27 -19.11 3.77
CA TYR A 239 -10.15 -18.17 3.07
C TYR A 239 -9.91 -18.15 1.55
N GLY A 240 -8.66 -18.30 1.12
CA GLY A 240 -8.30 -18.37 -0.29
C GLY A 240 -8.88 -19.63 -0.97
N MET A 241 -8.81 -20.79 -0.31
CA MET A 241 -9.41 -22.03 -0.80
C MET A 241 -10.93 -21.91 -0.89
N GLN A 242 -11.60 -21.39 0.14
CA GLN A 242 -13.05 -21.15 0.09
C GLN A 242 -13.44 -20.23 -1.07
N ASP A 243 -12.67 -19.17 -1.30
CA ASP A 243 -12.94 -18.21 -2.37
C ASP A 243 -12.73 -18.83 -3.75
N LEU A 244 -11.72 -19.68 -3.93
CA LEU A 244 -11.51 -20.46 -5.16
C LEU A 244 -12.67 -21.43 -5.43
N LEU A 245 -13.07 -22.21 -4.44
CA LEU A 245 -14.19 -23.15 -4.57
C LEU A 245 -15.49 -22.45 -4.97
N ARG A 246 -15.81 -21.33 -4.32
CA ARG A 246 -16.96 -20.50 -4.69
C ARG A 246 -16.87 -19.96 -6.13
N SER A 247 -15.67 -19.62 -6.60
CA SER A 247 -15.47 -19.11 -7.96
C SER A 247 -15.66 -20.19 -9.03
N VAL A 248 -15.27 -21.44 -8.73
CA VAL A 248 -15.48 -22.61 -9.61
C VAL A 248 -16.97 -22.97 -9.68
N LEU A 249 -17.65 -23.04 -8.53
CA LEU A 249 -19.08 -23.36 -8.48
C LEU A 249 -19.93 -22.32 -9.25
N LYS A 250 -19.59 -21.03 -9.18
CA LYS A 250 -20.27 -19.97 -9.92
C LYS A 250 -20.03 -20.00 -11.43
N LYS A 251 -18.95 -20.62 -11.91
CA LYS A 251 -18.69 -20.78 -13.34
C LYS A 251 -19.45 -21.97 -13.95
N ASN A 252 -19.81 -22.93 -13.12
CA ASN A 252 -20.49 -24.17 -13.55
C ASN A 252 -22.01 -24.13 -13.31
N ALA A 253 -22.54 -23.07 -12.70
CA ALA A 253 -23.96 -22.76 -12.55
C ALA A 253 -24.39 -21.69 -13.54
#